data_3d7c65664ec46ec4851a28e9da32f210
#
_entry.id   3d7c65664ec46ec4851a28e9da32f210
#
_cell.length_a   1.000
_cell.length_b   1.000
_cell.length_c   1.000
_cell.angle_alpha   90.00
_cell.angle_beta   90.00
_cell.angle_gamma   90.00
#
_symmetry.space_group_name_H-M   'P 1'
#
loop_
_entity.id
_entity.type
_entity.pdbx_description
1 polymer ?
#
loop_
_entity_poly.entity_id
_entity_poly.type
_entity_poly.pdbx_seq_one_letter_code
_entity_poly.pdbx_strand_id
1 'polypeptide(L)'
;MTGLVMAAGVAVGAGAAELPLQQLNLPDGFAIEVYVDDVPNARQMALGDKGTLFIGTRSAGEVYAISDSDGDGRPDTKRVMATGLTMPSGVAYRDGDLYVAQISSVRRYADIEAQLASGKELAYTQFVDGLPTAKRHGWKFIDFGPDGHLYVPVGAPCNICDEPEPYATILRYAEDGQSYEVYARGVRNTVGFDWHPGSGELWFGDNGRDMMGDEVPYCELNRVSEPGEHFGYPYFHAGDVRDPEFGEGRNPADYTAPVLKLGPHVAPLTVHFYEGASFPAAYRHLFIVEHGSWNRSEKIGYRVKMAVLQGNEVVAYRPFIDGWLNNDEDDSYWGRPVDLQPLADGSLLLSDDYAGVVYRVSYVGL
;
A
#
# COMPACT_ATOMS: atom_id res chain seq x y z
N MET A 1 -24.62 -6.04 62.33
CA MET A 1 -23.53 -5.67 61.37
C MET A 1 -23.68 -6.55 60.13
N THR A 2 -24.38 -6.05 59.15
CA THR A 2 -24.67 -6.74 57.89
C THR A 2 -23.73 -6.25 56.84
N GLY A 3 -22.77 -7.09 56.42
CA GLY A 3 -21.79 -6.79 55.39
C GLY A 3 -22.43 -6.88 53.99
N LEU A 4 -22.35 -5.79 53.27
CA LEU A 4 -22.75 -5.68 51.87
C LEU A 4 -21.62 -6.20 50.98
N VAL A 5 -21.79 -7.31 50.31
CA VAL A 5 -20.88 -7.81 49.28
C VAL A 5 -21.24 -7.10 47.96
N MET A 6 -20.36 -6.20 47.51
CA MET A 6 -20.46 -5.65 46.17
C MET A 6 -19.92 -6.68 45.15
N ALA A 7 -20.81 -7.17 44.30
CA ALA A 7 -20.44 -7.93 43.11
C ALA A 7 -19.86 -6.96 42.06
N ALA A 8 -18.59 -7.11 41.73
CA ALA A 8 -17.97 -6.44 40.61
C ALA A 8 -18.52 -7.06 39.31
N GLY A 9 -19.35 -6.33 38.60
CA GLY A 9 -19.80 -6.70 37.28
C GLY A 9 -18.62 -6.58 36.29
N VAL A 10 -18.24 -7.69 35.70
CA VAL A 10 -17.33 -7.72 34.54
C VAL A 10 -18.14 -7.13 33.38
N ALA A 11 -17.74 -5.96 32.91
CA ALA A 11 -18.24 -5.40 31.67
C ALA A 11 -17.71 -6.29 30.52
N VAL A 12 -18.58 -7.09 29.94
CA VAL A 12 -18.33 -7.75 28.66
C VAL A 12 -18.27 -6.63 27.64
N GLY A 13 -17.07 -6.37 27.12
CA GLY A 13 -16.87 -5.45 25.98
C GLY A 13 -17.77 -5.88 24.83
N ALA A 14 -18.42 -4.92 24.18
CA ALA A 14 -19.15 -5.19 22.94
C ALA A 14 -18.11 -5.75 21.94
N GLY A 15 -18.26 -7.04 21.61
CA GLY A 15 -17.42 -7.68 20.61
C GLY A 15 -17.51 -6.91 19.29
N ALA A 16 -16.38 -6.66 18.64
CA ALA A 16 -16.35 -6.17 17.28
C ALA A 16 -17.25 -7.11 16.43
N ALA A 17 -18.09 -6.52 15.55
CA ALA A 17 -18.93 -7.31 14.66
C ALA A 17 -18.02 -8.24 13.85
N GLU A 18 -18.33 -9.52 13.81
CA GLU A 18 -17.57 -10.51 13.05
C GLU A 18 -17.58 -10.13 11.56
N LEU A 19 -16.40 -9.98 10.97
CA LEU A 19 -16.29 -9.63 9.56
C LEU A 19 -16.80 -10.77 8.67
N PRO A 20 -17.51 -10.47 7.58
CA PRO A 20 -18.13 -11.48 6.73
C PRO A 20 -17.12 -12.15 5.77
N LEU A 21 -16.04 -12.75 6.33
CA LEU A 21 -14.95 -13.37 5.55
C LEU A 21 -15.46 -14.44 4.58
N GLN A 22 -16.59 -15.08 4.87
CA GLN A 22 -17.23 -16.08 4.00
C GLN A 22 -17.75 -15.49 2.68
N GLN A 23 -17.83 -14.18 2.55
CA GLN A 23 -18.17 -13.50 1.29
C GLN A 23 -16.97 -13.36 0.35
N LEU A 24 -15.76 -13.55 0.88
CA LEU A 24 -14.55 -13.47 0.06
C LEU A 24 -14.40 -14.70 -0.82
N ASN A 25 -14.10 -14.46 -2.10
CA ASN A 25 -13.80 -15.48 -3.07
C ASN A 25 -12.28 -15.58 -3.22
N LEU A 26 -11.74 -16.75 -2.93
CA LEU A 26 -10.34 -17.09 -3.10
C LEU A 26 -10.21 -18.28 -4.07
N PRO A 27 -9.07 -18.45 -4.73
CA PRO A 27 -8.80 -19.68 -5.49
C PRO A 27 -8.80 -20.91 -4.57
N ASP A 28 -9.08 -22.07 -5.15
CA ASP A 28 -9.05 -23.35 -4.45
C ASP A 28 -7.71 -23.58 -3.73
N GLY A 29 -7.78 -24.05 -2.49
CA GLY A 29 -6.63 -24.30 -1.64
C GLY A 29 -6.08 -23.08 -0.90
N PHE A 30 -6.65 -21.88 -1.10
CA PHE A 30 -6.31 -20.71 -0.29
C PHE A 30 -7.31 -20.50 0.84
N ALA A 31 -6.81 -19.93 1.94
CA ALA A 31 -7.59 -19.53 3.10
C ALA A 31 -7.22 -18.10 3.50
N ILE A 32 -8.17 -17.39 4.11
CA ILE A 32 -7.99 -16.05 4.67
C ILE A 32 -8.57 -15.99 6.09
N GLU A 33 -7.83 -15.37 6.98
CA GLU A 33 -8.25 -15.13 8.37
C GLU A 33 -7.86 -13.73 8.81
N VAL A 34 -8.46 -13.21 9.88
CA VAL A 34 -8.02 -11.98 10.51
C VAL A 34 -6.74 -12.28 11.30
N TYR A 35 -5.63 -11.62 10.94
CA TYR A 35 -4.35 -11.73 11.63
C TYR A 35 -4.29 -10.78 12.83
N VAL A 36 -4.68 -9.52 12.64
CA VAL A 36 -4.83 -8.53 13.72
C VAL A 36 -5.97 -7.58 13.41
N ASP A 37 -6.76 -7.24 14.40
CA ASP A 37 -7.87 -6.30 14.35
C ASP A 37 -7.55 -4.97 15.07
N ASP A 38 -8.51 -4.02 15.03
CA ASP A 38 -8.41 -2.72 15.69
C ASP A 38 -7.11 -1.98 15.33
N VAL A 39 -6.86 -1.89 14.01
CA VAL A 39 -5.79 -1.09 13.39
C VAL A 39 -6.45 -0.09 12.44
N PRO A 40 -7.08 0.97 12.96
CA PRO A 40 -7.87 1.89 12.12
C PRO A 40 -7.00 2.57 11.07
N ASN A 41 -7.50 2.60 9.84
CA ASN A 41 -6.81 3.14 8.66
C ASN A 41 -5.46 2.46 8.36
N ALA A 42 -5.33 1.16 8.56
CA ALA A 42 -4.13 0.37 8.24
C ALA A 42 -3.68 0.60 6.79
N ARG A 43 -2.39 0.93 6.61
CA ARG A 43 -1.81 1.22 5.30
C ARG A 43 -0.61 0.32 5.05
N GLN A 44 0.52 0.88 4.63
CA GLN A 44 1.73 0.12 4.35
C GLN A 44 2.22 -0.64 5.58
N MET A 45 2.71 -1.82 5.34
CA MET A 45 3.30 -2.73 6.32
C MET A 45 4.79 -2.94 6.03
N ALA A 46 5.57 -3.20 7.08
CA ALA A 46 6.96 -3.61 6.97
C ALA A 46 7.29 -4.63 8.06
N LEU A 47 8.06 -5.65 7.74
CA LEU A 47 8.45 -6.71 8.67
C LEU A 47 9.88 -6.49 9.15
N GLY A 48 10.08 -6.46 10.47
CA GLY A 48 11.38 -6.40 11.11
C GLY A 48 12.07 -7.76 11.16
N ASP A 49 13.38 -7.75 11.45
CA ASP A 49 14.22 -8.95 11.48
C ASP A 49 13.78 -9.99 12.51
N LYS A 50 13.12 -9.56 13.61
CA LYS A 50 12.59 -10.44 14.66
C LYS A 50 11.11 -10.77 14.48
N GLY A 51 10.54 -10.47 13.31
CA GLY A 51 9.15 -10.72 13.00
C GLY A 51 8.17 -9.65 13.51
N THR A 52 8.65 -8.51 14.02
CA THR A 52 7.78 -7.40 14.36
C THR A 52 7.15 -6.81 13.10
N LEU A 53 5.83 -6.83 13.00
CA LEU A 53 5.10 -6.17 11.92
C LEU A 53 4.84 -4.70 12.28
N PHE A 54 5.38 -3.79 11.49
CA PHE A 54 5.10 -2.36 11.57
C PHE A 54 4.00 -1.98 10.60
N ILE A 55 3.02 -1.18 11.07
CA ILE A 55 1.88 -0.78 10.25
C ILE A 55 1.72 0.73 10.32
N GLY A 56 1.85 1.38 9.17
CA GLY A 56 1.50 2.78 9.01
C GLY A 56 0.00 2.99 8.93
N THR A 57 -0.47 4.19 9.28
CA THR A 57 -1.89 4.54 9.15
C THR A 57 -2.09 5.85 8.41
N ARG A 58 -3.31 6.10 7.94
CA ARG A 58 -3.63 7.35 7.25
C ARG A 58 -4.08 8.42 8.24
N SER A 59 -5.37 8.59 8.42
CA SER A 59 -5.95 9.66 9.25
C SER A 59 -5.92 9.37 10.75
N ALA A 60 -5.68 8.13 11.16
CA ALA A 60 -5.47 7.80 12.58
C ALA A 60 -4.22 8.48 13.14
N GLY A 61 -3.21 8.73 12.30
CA GLY A 61 -2.00 9.44 12.71
C GLY A 61 -1.09 8.64 13.64
N GLU A 62 -1.18 7.32 13.57
CA GLU A 62 -0.49 6.36 14.43
C GLU A 62 0.35 5.38 13.61
N VAL A 63 1.36 4.82 14.24
CA VAL A 63 2.11 3.67 13.72
C VAL A 63 2.06 2.57 14.76
N TYR A 64 1.75 1.36 14.32
CA TYR A 64 1.64 0.18 15.16
C TYR A 64 2.88 -0.70 15.02
N ALA A 65 3.22 -1.39 16.12
CA ALA A 65 4.16 -2.51 16.16
C ALA A 65 3.42 -3.72 16.72
N ILE A 66 3.38 -4.79 15.93
CA ILE A 66 2.68 -6.04 16.22
C ILE A 66 3.73 -7.14 16.33
N SER A 67 3.71 -7.95 17.37
CA SER A 67 4.65 -9.06 17.50
C SER A 67 3.96 -10.34 17.94
N ASP A 68 4.50 -11.45 17.46
CA ASP A 68 4.24 -12.81 17.87
C ASP A 68 5.46 -13.26 18.71
N SER A 69 5.28 -13.30 20.03
CA SER A 69 6.39 -13.50 20.96
C SER A 69 6.64 -14.98 21.29
N ASP A 70 5.66 -15.85 21.06
CA ASP A 70 5.77 -17.29 21.29
C ASP A 70 5.98 -18.11 20.02
N GLY A 71 5.87 -17.46 18.85
CA GLY A 71 6.16 -18.05 17.54
C GLY A 71 5.08 -19.00 17.03
N ASP A 72 3.82 -18.85 17.51
CA ASP A 72 2.70 -19.69 17.08
C ASP A 72 2.07 -19.22 15.74
N GLY A 73 2.57 -18.12 15.19
CA GLY A 73 2.10 -17.50 13.94
C GLY A 73 0.92 -16.57 14.12
N ARG A 74 0.59 -16.20 15.38
CA ARG A 74 -0.45 -15.24 15.73
C ARG A 74 0.12 -14.11 16.58
N PRO A 75 -0.34 -12.88 16.41
CA PRO A 75 0.17 -11.76 17.19
C PRO A 75 -0.30 -11.82 18.65
N ASP A 76 0.65 -11.74 19.58
CA ASP A 76 0.41 -11.66 21.02
C ASP A 76 0.29 -10.22 21.51
N THR A 77 1.04 -9.32 20.87
CA THR A 77 1.10 -7.94 21.31
C THR A 77 0.82 -6.99 20.17
N LYS A 78 0.03 -5.96 20.48
CA LYS A 78 -0.23 -4.81 19.61
C LYS A 78 0.11 -3.55 20.40
N ARG A 79 1.06 -2.76 19.91
CA ARG A 79 1.49 -1.52 20.52
C ARG A 79 1.41 -0.36 19.54
N VAL A 80 0.80 0.75 19.93
CA VAL A 80 0.96 2.03 19.26
C VAL A 80 2.36 2.54 19.60
N MET A 81 3.25 2.57 18.61
CA MET A 81 4.64 2.99 18.81
C MET A 81 4.85 4.49 18.60
N ALA A 82 4.02 5.13 17.79
CA ALA A 82 4.08 6.57 17.54
C ALA A 82 2.68 7.12 17.30
N THR A 83 2.42 8.35 17.77
CA THR A 83 1.12 9.04 17.67
C THR A 83 1.30 10.49 17.24
N GLY A 84 0.22 11.16 16.87
CA GLY A 84 0.21 12.57 16.50
C GLY A 84 0.95 12.89 15.20
N LEU A 85 1.11 11.90 14.34
CA LEU A 85 1.78 12.03 13.06
C LEU A 85 0.79 12.50 11.97
N THR A 86 1.32 13.15 10.94
CA THR A 86 0.48 13.61 9.83
C THR A 86 0.45 12.57 8.71
N MET A 87 -0.61 11.73 8.73
CA MET A 87 -0.78 10.63 7.75
C MET A 87 0.48 9.76 7.59
N PRO A 88 0.94 9.06 8.65
CA PRO A 88 2.14 8.24 8.63
C PRO A 88 1.89 6.91 7.89
N SER A 89 1.50 6.99 6.63
CA SER A 89 1.04 5.83 5.86
C SER A 89 2.17 4.95 5.34
N GLY A 90 3.36 5.52 5.14
CA GLY A 90 4.52 4.80 4.62
C GLY A 90 5.42 4.29 5.73
N VAL A 91 5.77 3.01 5.69
CA VAL A 91 6.74 2.39 6.59
C VAL A 91 7.68 1.49 5.80
N ALA A 92 8.98 1.57 6.07
CA ALA A 92 9.97 0.67 5.48
C ALA A 92 10.97 0.23 6.55
N TYR A 93 11.45 -1.00 6.46
CA TYR A 93 12.43 -1.54 7.40
C TYR A 93 13.69 -1.94 6.64
N ARG A 94 14.83 -1.52 7.17
CA ARG A 94 16.14 -1.88 6.59
C ARG A 94 17.23 -1.88 7.64
N ASP A 95 18.02 -2.94 7.68
CA ASP A 95 19.24 -3.05 8.51
C ASP A 95 19.02 -2.72 9.99
N GLY A 96 17.89 -3.16 10.58
CA GLY A 96 17.51 -2.90 11.96
C GLY A 96 16.72 -1.63 12.18
N ASP A 97 16.64 -0.74 11.20
CA ASP A 97 16.02 0.58 11.31
C ASP A 97 14.63 0.62 10.68
N LEU A 98 13.71 1.29 11.34
CA LEU A 98 12.39 1.60 10.79
C LEU A 98 12.34 3.04 10.28
N TYR A 99 11.85 3.18 9.05
CA TYR A 99 11.59 4.47 8.42
C TYR A 99 10.08 4.70 8.37
N VAL A 100 9.63 5.88 8.82
CA VAL A 100 8.21 6.24 8.88
C VAL A 100 8.00 7.53 8.10
N ALA A 101 7.27 7.44 7.01
CA ALA A 101 6.97 8.59 6.15
C ALA A 101 5.65 9.24 6.53
N GLN A 102 5.73 10.51 6.87
CA GLN A 102 4.62 11.45 6.95
C GLN A 102 4.45 12.19 5.61
N ILE A 103 3.48 13.09 5.50
CA ILE A 103 3.28 13.89 4.27
C ILE A 103 4.57 14.62 3.89
N SER A 104 5.24 15.29 4.82
CA SER A 104 6.33 16.22 4.55
C SER A 104 7.71 15.75 4.98
N SER A 105 7.83 14.53 5.51
CA SER A 105 9.09 14.07 6.08
C SER A 105 9.16 12.57 6.27
N VAL A 106 10.37 12.03 6.46
CA VAL A 106 10.60 10.64 6.86
C VAL A 106 11.43 10.63 8.14
N ARG A 107 10.94 9.93 9.17
CA ARG A 107 11.66 9.67 10.43
C ARG A 107 12.39 8.33 10.33
N ARG A 108 13.60 8.25 10.90
CA ARG A 108 14.36 7.01 11.11
C ARG A 108 14.40 6.68 12.59
N TYR A 109 13.94 5.49 12.94
CA TYR A 109 14.06 4.90 14.28
C TYR A 109 15.15 3.83 14.21
N ALA A 110 16.36 4.17 14.66
CA ALA A 110 17.51 3.27 14.61
C ALA A 110 17.33 2.10 15.60
N ASP A 111 17.75 0.88 15.21
CA ASP A 111 17.63 -0.34 16.02
C ASP A 111 16.23 -0.49 16.65
N ILE A 112 15.18 -0.31 15.86
CA ILE A 112 13.81 -0.14 16.37
C ILE A 112 13.36 -1.29 17.28
N GLU A 113 13.66 -2.55 16.93
CA GLU A 113 13.25 -3.69 17.74
C GLU A 113 13.97 -3.73 19.12
N ALA A 114 15.23 -3.26 19.18
CA ALA A 114 15.93 -3.10 20.45
C ALA A 114 15.33 -1.95 21.27
N GLN A 115 14.95 -0.84 20.62
CA GLN A 115 14.25 0.25 21.29
C GLN A 115 12.91 -0.21 21.87
N LEU A 116 12.09 -0.95 21.12
CA LEU A 116 10.81 -1.51 21.57
C LEU A 116 11.00 -2.43 22.79
N ALA A 117 12.01 -3.31 22.75
CA ALA A 117 12.32 -4.22 23.84
C ALA A 117 12.80 -3.50 25.12
N SER A 118 13.38 -2.31 24.99
CA SER A 118 13.86 -1.53 26.15
C SER A 118 12.72 -0.97 27.01
N GLY A 119 11.51 -0.88 26.47
CA GLY A 119 10.35 -0.25 27.13
C GLY A 119 10.47 1.27 27.35
N LYS A 120 11.52 1.90 26.83
CA LYS A 120 11.74 3.35 26.90
C LYS A 120 10.97 4.09 25.80
N GLU A 121 10.94 5.43 25.91
CA GLU A 121 10.49 6.28 24.82
C GLU A 121 11.35 6.07 23.57
N LEU A 122 10.71 5.98 22.41
CA LEU A 122 11.40 5.72 21.15
C LEU A 122 12.07 6.99 20.64
N ALA A 123 13.36 6.90 20.37
CA ALA A 123 14.14 7.97 19.77
C ALA A 123 14.13 7.85 18.23
N TYR A 124 14.07 8.98 17.57
CA TYR A 124 14.18 9.05 16.10
C TYR A 124 15.08 10.20 15.65
N THR A 125 15.55 10.11 14.43
CA THR A 125 16.18 11.20 13.70
C THR A 125 15.34 11.56 12.47
N GLN A 126 15.43 12.80 12.01
CA GLN A 126 14.82 13.22 10.76
C GLN A 126 15.71 12.73 9.62
N PHE A 127 15.20 11.80 8.80
CA PHE A 127 15.95 11.24 7.67
C PHE A 127 15.73 12.05 6.39
N VAL A 128 14.45 12.31 6.05
CA VAL A 128 14.07 13.24 4.97
C VAL A 128 13.23 14.35 5.56
N ASP A 129 13.49 15.59 5.15
CA ASP A 129 12.70 16.76 5.51
C ASP A 129 12.38 17.61 4.28
N GLY A 130 11.39 18.50 4.40
CA GLY A 130 11.06 19.46 3.35
C GLY A 130 10.30 18.90 2.15
N LEU A 131 9.71 17.70 2.24
CA LEU A 131 8.75 17.24 1.25
C LEU A 131 7.52 18.18 1.19
N PRO A 132 6.81 18.27 0.06
CA PRO A 132 5.58 19.07 -0.05
C PRO A 132 4.54 18.73 1.02
N THR A 133 3.82 19.75 1.51
CA THR A 133 2.85 19.63 2.61
C THR A 133 1.41 19.45 2.16
N ALA A 134 1.14 19.42 0.85
CA ALA A 134 -0.20 19.23 0.31
C ALA A 134 -0.77 17.88 0.77
N LYS A 135 -2.00 17.91 1.31
CA LYS A 135 -2.65 16.70 1.83
C LYS A 135 -3.24 15.81 0.74
N ARG A 136 -3.70 16.40 -0.38
CA ARG A 136 -4.21 15.63 -1.51
C ARG A 136 -3.07 14.88 -2.16
N HIS A 137 -3.19 13.57 -2.33
CA HIS A 137 -2.14 12.65 -2.77
C HIS A 137 -0.82 12.81 -1.99
N GLY A 138 -0.91 13.32 -0.75
CA GLY A 138 0.25 13.63 0.09
C GLY A 138 0.76 12.45 0.91
N TRP A 139 -0.07 11.43 1.16
CA TRP A 139 0.34 10.22 1.88
C TRP A 139 1.36 9.43 1.07
N LYS A 140 2.31 8.82 1.77
CA LYS A 140 3.46 8.16 1.16
C LYS A 140 3.34 6.64 1.25
N PHE A 141 3.90 5.99 0.28
CA PHE A 141 4.44 4.64 0.33
C PHE A 141 5.95 4.80 0.18
N ILE A 142 6.75 4.11 0.95
CA ILE A 142 8.22 4.21 0.85
C ILE A 142 8.83 2.82 0.89
N ASP A 143 9.89 2.60 0.14
CA ASP A 143 10.68 1.39 0.29
C ASP A 143 12.11 1.61 -0.27
N PHE A 144 13.01 0.69 0.09
CA PHE A 144 14.39 0.70 -0.38
C PHE A 144 14.55 -0.17 -1.63
N GLY A 145 15.12 0.41 -2.66
CA GLY A 145 15.46 -0.33 -3.87
C GLY A 145 16.62 -1.32 -3.69
N PRO A 146 16.79 -2.23 -4.65
CA PRO A 146 17.93 -3.15 -4.66
C PRO A 146 19.29 -2.44 -4.71
N ASP A 147 19.29 -1.17 -5.09
CA ASP A 147 20.44 -0.26 -5.08
C ASP A 147 20.70 0.40 -3.71
N GLY A 148 19.86 0.12 -2.72
CA GLY A 148 19.97 0.63 -1.37
C GLY A 148 19.45 2.03 -1.13
N HIS A 149 18.86 2.70 -2.11
CA HIS A 149 18.29 4.04 -1.99
C HIS A 149 16.83 3.98 -1.57
N LEU A 150 16.37 4.99 -0.83
CA LEU A 150 14.96 5.13 -0.46
C LEU A 150 14.18 5.78 -1.61
N TYR A 151 13.07 5.13 -2.01
CA TYR A 151 12.15 5.66 -3.01
C TYR A 151 10.92 6.25 -2.35
N VAL A 152 10.54 7.48 -2.78
CA VAL A 152 9.46 8.25 -2.17
C VAL A 152 8.61 8.90 -3.27
N PRO A 153 7.37 8.44 -3.50
CA PRO A 153 6.47 9.10 -4.44
C PRO A 153 5.93 10.41 -3.85
N VAL A 154 5.80 11.41 -4.70
CA VAL A 154 5.19 12.70 -4.40
C VAL A 154 4.06 12.96 -5.39
N GLY A 155 2.83 12.62 -4.99
CA GLY A 155 1.66 12.77 -5.85
C GLY A 155 1.32 14.22 -6.17
N ALA A 156 0.59 14.43 -7.27
CA ALA A 156 0.08 15.75 -7.66
C ALA A 156 -0.86 16.31 -6.58
N PRO A 157 -0.79 17.62 -6.21
CA PRO A 157 -1.58 18.19 -5.13
C PRO A 157 -3.04 18.46 -5.51
N CYS A 158 -3.47 18.02 -6.67
CA CYS A 158 -4.75 18.31 -7.30
C CYS A 158 -5.31 17.09 -8.04
N ASN A 159 -6.50 17.20 -8.63
CA ASN A 159 -7.01 16.18 -9.57
C ASN A 159 -6.21 16.21 -10.87
N ILE A 160 -6.07 17.42 -11.42
CA ILE A 160 -5.28 17.72 -12.61
C ILE A 160 -4.61 19.08 -12.45
N CYS A 161 -3.33 19.19 -12.65
CA CYS A 161 -2.51 20.41 -12.64
C CYS A 161 -1.10 20.10 -13.14
N ASP A 162 -0.43 21.12 -13.63
CA ASP A 162 0.97 21.08 -14.02
C ASP A 162 1.80 21.84 -12.98
N GLU A 163 2.05 21.20 -11.85
CA GLU A 163 2.83 21.78 -10.75
C GLU A 163 4.31 21.42 -10.91
N PRO A 164 5.21 22.31 -10.46
CA PRO A 164 6.65 22.05 -10.57
C PRO A 164 7.08 20.85 -9.72
N GLU A 165 8.18 20.23 -10.10
CA GLU A 165 8.83 19.21 -9.28
C GLU A 165 9.08 19.73 -7.85
N PRO A 166 8.91 18.87 -6.84
CA PRO A 166 8.86 17.41 -6.93
C PRO A 166 7.45 16.81 -7.05
N TYR A 167 6.40 17.57 -7.35
CA TYR A 167 5.07 16.98 -7.55
C TYR A 167 5.01 16.07 -8.79
N ALA A 168 4.12 15.09 -8.75
CA ALA A 168 3.89 14.10 -9.81
C ALA A 168 5.17 13.31 -10.19
N THR A 169 5.94 12.88 -9.18
CA THR A 169 7.21 12.17 -9.36
C THR A 169 7.36 11.00 -8.39
N ILE A 170 8.31 10.11 -8.70
CA ILE A 170 8.95 9.21 -7.75
C ILE A 170 10.37 9.72 -7.53
N LEU A 171 10.72 10.03 -6.29
CA LEU A 171 12.04 10.49 -5.90
C LEU A 171 12.89 9.31 -5.42
N ARG A 172 14.16 9.29 -5.78
CA ARG A 172 15.17 8.36 -5.26
C ARG A 172 16.16 9.15 -4.41
N TYR A 173 16.15 8.88 -3.11
CA TYR A 173 17.01 9.58 -2.16
C TYR A 173 18.38 8.93 -2.03
N ALA A 174 19.40 9.74 -1.85
CA ALA A 174 20.74 9.28 -1.45
C ALA A 174 20.67 8.56 -0.08
N GLU A 175 21.69 7.74 0.22
CA GLU A 175 21.75 6.93 1.44
C GLU A 175 21.66 7.74 2.74
N ASP A 176 22.05 9.01 2.71
CA ASP A 176 21.99 9.94 3.84
C ASP A 176 20.63 10.68 3.95
N GLY A 177 19.74 10.51 2.99
CA GLY A 177 18.44 11.19 2.94
C GLY A 177 18.49 12.69 2.66
N GLN A 178 19.66 13.27 2.33
CA GLN A 178 19.82 14.72 2.21
C GLN A 178 19.63 15.25 0.79
N SER A 179 19.78 14.40 -0.20
CA SER A 179 19.59 14.74 -1.61
C SER A 179 18.78 13.68 -2.32
N TYR A 180 18.16 14.07 -3.42
CA TYR A 180 17.41 13.14 -4.27
C TYR A 180 17.61 13.47 -5.76
N GLU A 181 17.32 12.49 -6.58
CA GLU A 181 17.05 12.65 -8.00
C GLU A 181 15.59 12.30 -8.30
N VAL A 182 15.06 12.86 -9.39
CA VAL A 182 13.73 12.48 -9.89
C VAL A 182 13.86 11.22 -10.74
N TYR A 183 13.42 10.10 -10.18
CA TYR A 183 13.54 8.77 -10.80
C TYR A 183 12.48 8.52 -11.86
N ALA A 184 11.23 8.98 -11.62
CA ALA A 184 10.13 8.94 -12.58
C ALA A 184 9.33 10.24 -12.54
N ARG A 185 8.82 10.68 -13.68
CA ARG A 185 8.02 11.91 -13.88
C ARG A 185 6.65 11.60 -14.43
N GLY A 186 5.73 12.54 -14.30
CA GLY A 186 4.39 12.40 -14.85
C GLY A 186 3.61 11.26 -14.20
N VAL A 187 3.81 11.06 -12.90
CA VAL A 187 3.16 10.06 -12.05
C VAL A 187 2.15 10.76 -11.16
N ARG A 188 0.86 10.63 -11.45
CA ARG A 188 -0.18 11.40 -10.76
C ARG A 188 -0.29 11.09 -9.27
N ASN A 189 -0.43 9.82 -8.92
CA ASN A 189 -0.61 9.37 -7.54
C ASN A 189 -0.30 7.89 -7.39
N THR A 190 0.96 7.58 -7.23
CA THR A 190 1.44 6.24 -6.88
C THR A 190 1.41 6.07 -5.37
N VAL A 191 0.87 4.93 -4.91
CA VAL A 191 0.75 4.56 -3.49
C VAL A 191 1.28 3.14 -3.24
N GLY A 192 2.02 2.59 -4.17
CA GLY A 192 2.68 1.30 -4.03
C GLY A 192 3.47 0.93 -5.26
N PHE A 193 4.62 0.36 -5.01
CA PHE A 193 5.57 -0.08 -6.02
C PHE A 193 6.41 -1.24 -5.49
N ASP A 194 7.05 -1.97 -6.40
CA ASP A 194 7.98 -3.04 -6.08
C ASP A 194 8.98 -3.22 -7.22
N TRP A 195 10.04 -3.97 -6.98
CA TRP A 195 11.06 -4.24 -7.98
C TRP A 195 10.91 -5.63 -8.56
N HIS A 196 10.92 -5.69 -9.89
CA HIS A 196 10.86 -6.98 -10.59
C HIS A 196 12.08 -7.84 -10.22
N PRO A 197 11.88 -9.06 -9.66
CA PRO A 197 12.97 -9.85 -9.07
C PRO A 197 14.04 -10.27 -10.08
N GLY A 198 13.70 -10.36 -11.37
CA GLY A 198 14.63 -10.78 -12.42
C GLY A 198 15.39 -9.63 -13.08
N SER A 199 14.75 -8.44 -13.26
CA SER A 199 15.37 -7.28 -13.93
C SER A 199 15.82 -6.18 -12.97
N GLY A 200 15.28 -6.13 -11.75
CA GLY A 200 15.51 -5.05 -10.80
C GLY A 200 14.82 -3.73 -11.19
N GLU A 201 13.98 -3.72 -12.21
CA GLU A 201 13.22 -2.55 -12.63
C GLU A 201 12.10 -2.25 -11.65
N LEU A 202 11.86 -0.97 -11.40
CA LEU A 202 10.75 -0.50 -10.56
C LEU A 202 9.42 -0.64 -11.31
N TRP A 203 8.44 -1.31 -10.68
CA TRP A 203 7.06 -1.39 -11.16
C TRP A 203 6.14 -0.70 -10.17
N PHE A 204 5.19 0.11 -10.65
CA PHE A 204 4.30 0.88 -9.79
C PHE A 204 2.88 1.00 -10.38
N GLY A 205 1.89 1.09 -9.47
CA GLY A 205 0.53 1.46 -9.84
C GLY A 205 0.34 2.96 -9.86
N ASP A 206 -0.37 3.53 -10.85
CA ASP A 206 -0.74 4.95 -10.84
C ASP A 206 -2.25 5.15 -10.95
N ASN A 207 -2.78 6.01 -10.09
CA ASN A 207 -4.20 6.35 -10.02
C ASN A 207 -4.54 7.40 -11.07
N GLY A 208 -5.42 7.07 -12.02
CA GLY A 208 -5.87 7.94 -13.08
C GLY A 208 -6.62 9.20 -12.59
N ARG A 209 -6.75 10.19 -13.48
CA ARG A 209 -7.52 11.42 -13.25
C ARG A 209 -8.99 11.11 -12.96
N ASP A 210 -9.60 11.84 -12.02
CA ASP A 210 -11.05 11.79 -11.76
C ASP A 210 -11.83 12.73 -12.68
N MET A 211 -13.16 12.54 -12.74
CA MET A 211 -14.15 13.43 -13.40
C MET A 211 -14.04 13.48 -14.93
N MET A 212 -13.68 12.35 -15.56
CA MET A 212 -13.75 12.17 -17.01
C MET A 212 -14.83 11.15 -17.44
N GLY A 213 -15.69 10.72 -16.51
CA GLY A 213 -16.71 9.70 -16.72
C GLY A 213 -16.33 8.36 -16.08
N ASP A 214 -17.25 7.40 -16.15
CA ASP A 214 -17.11 6.10 -15.48
C ASP A 214 -16.00 5.22 -16.10
N GLU A 215 -15.86 5.27 -17.43
CA GLU A 215 -15.00 4.35 -18.18
C GLU A 215 -13.63 4.94 -18.56
N VAL A 216 -13.34 6.21 -18.19
CA VAL A 216 -12.11 6.91 -18.62
C VAL A 216 -11.62 7.85 -17.50
N PRO A 217 -10.31 7.93 -17.29
CA PRO A 217 -9.25 7.08 -17.81
C PRO A 217 -9.09 5.80 -16.96
N TYR A 218 -8.36 4.84 -17.50
CA TYR A 218 -7.91 3.69 -16.73
C TYR A 218 -6.79 4.08 -15.78
N CYS A 219 -6.71 3.41 -14.64
CA CYS A 219 -5.51 3.36 -13.82
C CYS A 219 -4.44 2.50 -14.49
N GLU A 220 -3.20 2.65 -14.07
CA GLU A 220 -2.04 2.16 -14.79
C GLU A 220 -1.19 1.23 -13.92
N LEU A 221 -0.61 0.21 -14.55
CA LEU A 221 0.60 -0.46 -14.09
C LEU A 221 1.74 0.00 -14.98
N ASN A 222 2.72 0.63 -14.39
CA ASN A 222 3.88 1.19 -15.05
C ASN A 222 5.17 0.44 -14.68
N ARG A 223 6.19 0.57 -15.52
CA ARG A 223 7.54 0.05 -15.30
C ARG A 223 8.55 1.11 -15.70
N VAL A 224 9.50 1.40 -14.84
CA VAL A 224 10.64 2.27 -15.14
C VAL A 224 11.75 1.42 -15.71
N SER A 225 12.02 1.58 -17.00
CA SER A 225 13.13 0.92 -17.69
C SER A 225 14.44 1.71 -17.59
N GLU A 226 14.35 3.04 -17.52
CA GLU A 226 15.47 3.95 -17.32
C GLU A 226 15.08 5.10 -16.37
N PRO A 227 15.97 5.53 -15.45
CA PRO A 227 15.70 6.68 -14.60
C PRO A 227 15.38 7.94 -15.42
N GLY A 228 14.36 8.69 -14.96
CA GLY A 228 13.96 9.95 -15.57
C GLY A 228 12.86 9.85 -16.62
N GLU A 229 12.33 8.65 -16.89
CA GLU A 229 11.16 8.47 -17.77
C GLU A 229 9.95 9.28 -17.31
N HIS A 230 9.10 9.67 -18.27
CA HIS A 230 7.90 10.47 -18.05
C HIS A 230 6.66 9.71 -18.48
N PHE A 231 5.74 9.43 -17.51
CA PHE A 231 4.57 8.56 -17.67
C PHE A 231 3.28 9.29 -18.10
N GLY A 232 3.37 10.52 -18.54
CA GLY A 232 2.32 11.24 -19.28
C GLY A 232 1.53 12.27 -18.50
N TYR A 233 1.28 12.11 -17.18
CA TYR A 233 0.55 13.12 -16.41
C TYR A 233 1.28 14.48 -16.39
N PRO A 234 0.61 15.63 -16.56
CA PRO A 234 -0.85 15.83 -16.69
C PRO A 234 -1.39 15.77 -18.12
N TYR A 235 -0.57 15.46 -19.13
CA TYR A 235 -0.87 15.63 -20.55
C TYR A 235 -1.65 14.45 -21.16
N PHE A 236 -1.33 13.24 -20.70
CA PHE A 236 -1.95 11.98 -21.13
C PHE A 236 -2.23 11.09 -19.93
N HIS A 237 -3.28 10.26 -20.06
CA HIS A 237 -3.68 9.24 -19.10
C HIS A 237 -3.75 7.89 -19.81
N ALA A 238 -3.41 6.83 -19.10
CA ALA A 238 -3.38 5.47 -19.62
C ALA A 238 -2.64 5.34 -20.99
N GLY A 239 -1.63 6.18 -21.18
CA GLY A 239 -0.75 6.21 -22.35
C GLY A 239 -1.33 6.88 -23.61
N ASP A 240 -2.66 6.90 -23.79
CA ASP A 240 -3.28 7.37 -25.05
C ASP A 240 -4.48 8.34 -24.86
N VAL A 241 -5.00 8.49 -23.66
CA VAL A 241 -6.10 9.41 -23.39
C VAL A 241 -5.56 10.82 -23.19
N ARG A 242 -5.77 11.67 -24.19
CA ARG A 242 -5.34 13.07 -24.13
C ARG A 242 -6.11 13.83 -23.05
N ASP A 243 -5.41 14.53 -22.17
CA ASP A 243 -6.07 15.44 -21.23
C ASP A 243 -6.69 16.64 -21.95
N PRO A 244 -7.98 16.98 -21.66
CA PRO A 244 -8.66 18.06 -22.35
C PRO A 244 -8.14 19.47 -21.99
N GLU A 245 -7.44 19.61 -20.85
CA GLU A 245 -6.94 20.92 -20.37
C GLU A 245 -5.43 21.11 -20.69
N PHE A 246 -4.64 20.04 -20.56
CA PHE A 246 -3.17 20.11 -20.64
C PHE A 246 -2.58 19.41 -21.87
N GLY A 247 -3.36 18.56 -22.55
CA GLY A 247 -2.85 17.69 -23.61
C GLY A 247 -2.72 18.35 -25.00
N GLU A 248 -3.20 19.60 -25.19
CA GLU A 248 -3.12 20.27 -26.48
C GLU A 248 -1.65 20.48 -26.92
N GLY A 249 -1.34 20.20 -28.18
CA GLY A 249 0.00 20.35 -28.75
C GLY A 249 1.03 19.30 -28.27
N ARG A 250 0.65 18.36 -27.41
CA ARG A 250 1.52 17.27 -26.95
C ARG A 250 1.37 16.03 -27.80
N ASN A 251 2.43 15.22 -27.88
CA ASN A 251 2.43 13.94 -28.61
C ASN A 251 2.54 12.79 -27.61
N PRO A 252 1.63 11.80 -27.61
CA PRO A 252 1.69 10.66 -26.69
C PRO A 252 2.97 9.82 -26.82
N ALA A 253 3.61 9.83 -28.00
CA ALA A 253 4.88 9.13 -28.21
C ALA A 253 6.09 9.72 -27.45
N ASP A 254 5.94 10.91 -26.88
CA ASP A 254 6.98 11.55 -26.04
C ASP A 254 6.96 11.02 -24.59
N TYR A 255 6.02 10.14 -24.25
CA TYR A 255 5.78 9.61 -22.90
C TYR A 255 5.82 8.09 -22.88
N THR A 256 6.25 7.54 -21.74
CA THR A 256 6.25 6.09 -21.52
C THR A 256 4.82 5.59 -21.30
N ALA A 257 4.39 4.67 -22.14
CA ALA A 257 3.08 4.05 -22.01
C ALA A 257 3.06 3.01 -20.87
N PRO A 258 1.91 2.81 -20.18
CA PRO A 258 1.76 1.78 -19.15
C PRO A 258 1.97 0.38 -19.73
N VAL A 259 2.52 -0.51 -18.90
CA VAL A 259 2.63 -1.96 -19.22
C VAL A 259 1.25 -2.60 -19.30
N LEU A 260 0.33 -2.13 -18.43
CA LEU A 260 -1.06 -2.63 -18.39
C LEU A 260 -2.02 -1.51 -17.97
N LYS A 261 -3.13 -1.43 -18.67
CA LYS A 261 -4.31 -0.65 -18.26
C LYS A 261 -5.15 -1.50 -17.30
N LEU A 262 -5.21 -1.10 -16.02
CA LEU A 262 -5.82 -1.91 -14.95
C LEU A 262 -7.35 -1.88 -14.97
N GLY A 263 -7.93 -0.75 -15.29
CA GLY A 263 -9.35 -0.46 -15.30
C GLY A 263 -9.62 0.96 -14.85
N PRO A 264 -10.80 1.53 -15.18
CA PRO A 264 -11.11 2.90 -14.79
C PRO A 264 -11.39 2.98 -13.28
N HIS A 265 -10.72 3.91 -12.60
CA HIS A 265 -10.97 4.25 -11.19
C HIS A 265 -10.79 3.12 -10.16
N VAL A 266 -10.11 2.01 -10.50
CA VAL A 266 -9.91 0.88 -9.57
C VAL A 266 -9.04 1.22 -8.36
N ALA A 267 -8.31 2.32 -8.43
CA ALA A 267 -7.40 2.81 -7.38
C ALA A 267 -6.35 1.76 -6.98
N PRO A 268 -5.37 1.44 -7.85
CA PRO A 268 -4.28 0.56 -7.48
C PRO A 268 -3.45 1.20 -6.37
N LEU A 269 -3.28 0.49 -5.26
CA LEU A 269 -2.44 0.94 -4.15
C LEU A 269 -1.14 0.15 -4.12
N THR A 270 -1.19 -1.12 -3.80
CA THR A 270 0.03 -1.94 -3.78
C THR A 270 0.23 -2.70 -5.08
N VAL A 271 1.48 -2.73 -5.49
CA VAL A 271 2.05 -3.61 -6.52
C VAL A 271 3.13 -4.44 -5.82
N HIS A 272 3.01 -5.77 -5.83
CA HIS A 272 3.92 -6.64 -5.08
C HIS A 272 4.25 -7.93 -5.85
N PHE A 273 5.54 -8.21 -6.08
CA PHE A 273 6.03 -9.46 -6.63
C PHE A 273 6.10 -10.53 -5.56
N TYR A 274 5.33 -11.59 -5.70
CA TYR A 274 5.37 -12.69 -4.75
C TYR A 274 6.53 -13.66 -5.06
N GLU A 275 7.53 -13.66 -4.20
CA GLU A 275 8.71 -14.53 -4.29
C GLU A 275 8.66 -15.71 -3.30
N GLY A 276 7.60 -15.80 -2.47
CA GLY A 276 7.44 -16.87 -1.49
C GLY A 276 7.30 -18.25 -2.13
N ALA A 277 7.70 -19.30 -1.39
CA ALA A 277 7.68 -20.67 -1.87
C ALA A 277 6.37 -21.42 -1.57
N SER A 278 5.51 -20.92 -0.66
CA SER A 278 4.32 -21.65 -0.21
C SER A 278 3.18 -21.66 -1.22
N PHE A 279 3.02 -20.60 -2.02
CA PHE A 279 2.00 -20.59 -3.06
C PHE A 279 2.40 -21.48 -4.24
N PRO A 280 1.44 -22.16 -4.89
CA PRO A 280 1.70 -22.87 -6.14
C PRO A 280 2.32 -21.97 -7.20
N ALA A 281 3.14 -22.54 -8.10
CA ALA A 281 3.84 -21.78 -9.15
C ALA A 281 2.91 -20.88 -10.00
N ALA A 282 1.65 -21.31 -10.21
CA ALA A 282 0.64 -20.55 -10.95
C ALA A 282 0.19 -19.25 -10.25
N TYR A 283 0.63 -19.02 -9.01
CA TYR A 283 0.32 -17.83 -8.19
C TYR A 283 1.58 -17.06 -7.76
N ARG A 284 2.77 -17.41 -8.29
CA ARG A 284 4.02 -16.69 -8.02
C ARG A 284 4.25 -15.62 -9.09
N HIS A 285 3.46 -14.57 -9.01
CA HIS A 285 3.42 -13.49 -9.98
C HIS A 285 3.27 -12.14 -9.26
N LEU A 286 2.90 -11.10 -10.01
CA LEU A 286 2.68 -9.75 -9.51
C LEU A 286 1.24 -9.61 -9.00
N PHE A 287 1.08 -9.31 -7.71
CA PHE A 287 -0.20 -8.94 -7.13
C PHE A 287 -0.41 -7.43 -7.17
N ILE A 288 -1.64 -7.03 -7.46
CA ILE A 288 -2.06 -5.62 -7.48
C ILE A 288 -3.32 -5.50 -6.64
N VAL A 289 -3.25 -4.62 -5.63
CA VAL A 289 -4.38 -4.34 -4.75
C VAL A 289 -5.18 -3.18 -5.31
N GLU A 290 -6.40 -3.46 -5.75
CA GLU A 290 -7.37 -2.47 -6.20
C GLU A 290 -8.25 -2.03 -5.03
N HIS A 291 -7.93 -0.85 -4.45
CA HIS A 291 -8.61 -0.31 -3.26
C HIS A 291 -10.10 0.03 -3.51
N GLY A 292 -10.46 0.26 -4.76
CA GLY A 292 -11.82 0.47 -5.19
C GLY A 292 -12.19 1.91 -5.49
N SER A 293 -13.13 2.05 -6.44
CA SER A 293 -13.57 3.32 -6.99
C SER A 293 -14.40 4.14 -5.99
N TRP A 294 -14.30 5.47 -6.10
CA TRP A 294 -15.20 6.42 -5.44
C TRP A 294 -15.91 7.32 -6.48
N ASN A 295 -15.34 7.43 -7.67
CA ASN A 295 -15.77 8.33 -8.75
C ASN A 295 -16.35 7.53 -9.92
N ARG A 296 -17.32 6.68 -9.64
CA ARG A 296 -18.10 5.89 -10.61
C ARG A 296 -19.56 5.80 -10.18
N SER A 297 -20.46 5.66 -11.16
CA SER A 297 -21.87 5.40 -10.91
C SER A 297 -22.08 4.03 -10.26
N GLU A 298 -21.34 3.02 -10.72
CA GLU A 298 -21.26 1.69 -10.11
C GLU A 298 -19.84 1.43 -9.65
N LYS A 299 -19.65 1.03 -8.39
CA LYS A 299 -18.31 0.76 -7.84
C LYS A 299 -17.65 -0.46 -8.47
N ILE A 300 -16.33 -0.37 -8.61
CA ILE A 300 -15.46 -1.48 -9.04
C ILE A 300 -14.15 -1.47 -8.25
N GLY A 301 -13.37 -2.53 -8.37
CA GLY A 301 -12.17 -2.73 -7.57
C GLY A 301 -12.51 -3.48 -6.28
N TYR A 302 -12.01 -3.00 -5.13
CA TYR A 302 -12.20 -3.64 -3.82
C TYR A 302 -11.77 -5.09 -3.84
N ARG A 303 -10.55 -5.36 -4.34
CA ARG A 303 -10.07 -6.72 -4.60
C ARG A 303 -8.57 -6.77 -4.75
N VAL A 304 -8.03 -7.96 -4.72
CA VAL A 304 -6.64 -8.25 -5.12
C VAL A 304 -6.67 -8.96 -6.46
N LYS A 305 -5.90 -8.49 -7.41
CA LYS A 305 -5.71 -9.13 -8.71
C LYS A 305 -4.27 -9.58 -8.90
N MET A 306 -4.09 -10.50 -9.82
CA MET A 306 -2.79 -11.03 -10.18
C MET A 306 -2.52 -10.77 -11.67
N ALA A 307 -1.40 -10.10 -11.95
CA ALA A 307 -0.84 -9.97 -13.29
C ALA A 307 0.15 -11.12 -13.51
N VAL A 308 -0.17 -12.01 -14.45
CA VAL A 308 0.68 -13.14 -14.83
C VAL A 308 1.74 -12.63 -15.78
N LEU A 309 3.02 -12.83 -15.44
CA LEU A 309 4.13 -12.37 -16.25
C LEU A 309 4.86 -13.51 -16.98
N GLN A 310 5.33 -13.19 -18.18
CA GLN A 310 6.36 -13.93 -18.91
C GLN A 310 7.52 -12.96 -19.21
N GLY A 311 8.61 -13.05 -18.44
CA GLY A 311 9.62 -11.99 -18.40
C GLY A 311 8.98 -10.69 -17.92
N ASN A 312 9.16 -9.60 -18.67
CA ASN A 312 8.60 -8.28 -18.38
C ASN A 312 7.23 -8.02 -19.09
N GLU A 313 6.60 -9.04 -19.65
CA GLU A 313 5.30 -8.91 -20.33
C GLU A 313 4.17 -9.44 -19.44
N VAL A 314 3.09 -8.68 -19.32
CA VAL A 314 1.86 -9.14 -18.67
C VAL A 314 1.02 -9.92 -19.70
N VAL A 315 0.88 -11.21 -19.49
CA VAL A 315 0.14 -12.11 -20.41
C VAL A 315 -1.30 -12.38 -19.95
N ALA A 316 -1.63 -12.11 -18.69
CA ALA A 316 -2.98 -12.18 -18.15
C ALA A 316 -3.13 -11.29 -16.92
N TYR A 317 -4.36 -10.81 -16.67
CA TYR A 317 -4.73 -10.05 -15.48
C TYR A 317 -6.06 -10.58 -14.93
N ARG A 318 -6.01 -11.27 -13.80
CA ARG A 318 -7.15 -12.04 -13.27
C ARG A 318 -7.39 -11.78 -11.78
N PRO A 319 -8.62 -11.94 -11.26
CA PRO A 319 -8.90 -11.86 -9.83
C PRO A 319 -8.08 -12.89 -9.05
N PHE A 320 -7.69 -12.53 -7.81
CA PHE A 320 -7.08 -13.42 -6.82
C PHE A 320 -7.94 -13.48 -5.55
N ILE A 321 -8.33 -12.33 -5.00
CA ILE A 321 -9.29 -12.26 -3.89
C ILE A 321 -10.28 -11.14 -4.20
N ASP A 322 -11.57 -11.41 -4.12
CA ASP A 322 -12.63 -10.41 -4.21
C ASP A 322 -13.75 -10.72 -3.19
N GLY A 323 -14.79 -9.86 -3.16
CA GLY A 323 -15.94 -10.04 -2.26
C GLY A 323 -16.05 -9.00 -1.14
N TRP A 324 -15.17 -7.99 -1.11
CA TRP A 324 -15.35 -6.84 -0.20
C TRP A 324 -16.44 -5.87 -0.64
N LEU A 325 -16.79 -5.86 -1.92
CA LEU A 325 -17.87 -5.08 -2.50
C LEU A 325 -19.17 -5.88 -2.52
N ASN A 326 -20.23 -5.34 -1.93
CA ASN A 326 -21.57 -5.92 -2.00
C ASN A 326 -22.24 -5.45 -3.30
N ASN A 327 -22.19 -6.26 -4.34
CA ASN A 327 -22.63 -5.85 -5.69
C ASN A 327 -24.15 -5.87 -5.91
N ASP A 328 -24.93 -6.42 -4.96
CA ASP A 328 -26.26 -6.90 -5.33
C ASP A 328 -27.41 -5.92 -5.06
N GLU A 329 -27.28 -4.90 -4.21
CA GLU A 329 -28.41 -4.04 -3.86
C GLU A 329 -28.09 -2.54 -3.67
N ASP A 330 -26.93 -2.18 -3.16
CA ASP A 330 -26.67 -0.79 -2.73
C ASP A 330 -25.27 -0.24 -3.03
N ASP A 331 -24.44 -0.99 -3.76
CA ASP A 331 -23.07 -0.60 -4.11
C ASP A 331 -22.22 -0.31 -2.84
N SER A 332 -22.56 -0.97 -1.71
CA SER A 332 -21.84 -0.87 -0.45
C SER A 332 -20.62 -1.79 -0.42
N TYR A 333 -19.73 -1.55 0.53
CA TYR A 333 -18.56 -2.40 0.77
C TYR A 333 -18.31 -2.52 2.27
N TRP A 334 -17.70 -3.63 2.67
CA TRP A 334 -17.38 -3.88 4.06
C TRP A 334 -15.86 -3.86 4.36
N GLY A 335 -15.03 -3.80 3.32
CA GLY A 335 -13.58 -3.67 3.44
C GLY A 335 -12.97 -3.00 2.21
N ARG A 336 -11.74 -2.52 2.36
CA ARG A 336 -10.94 -1.89 1.33
C ARG A 336 -9.48 -2.32 1.47
N PRO A 337 -9.05 -3.32 0.71
CA PRO A 337 -7.68 -3.82 0.78
C PRO A 337 -6.66 -2.75 0.34
N VAL A 338 -5.48 -2.75 0.96
CA VAL A 338 -4.46 -1.70 0.76
C VAL A 338 -3.11 -2.27 0.38
N ASP A 339 -2.45 -3.03 1.29
CA ASP A 339 -1.05 -3.41 1.16
C ASP A 339 -0.82 -4.89 1.40
N LEU A 340 0.24 -5.43 0.81
CA LEU A 340 0.66 -6.82 0.92
C LEU A 340 2.05 -6.90 1.54
N GLN A 341 2.21 -7.76 2.56
CA GLN A 341 3.49 -8.04 3.19
C GLN A 341 3.69 -9.55 3.31
N PRO A 342 4.71 -10.15 2.66
CA PRO A 342 4.99 -11.56 2.82
C PRO A 342 5.55 -11.87 4.21
N LEU A 343 5.17 -13.02 4.74
CA LEU A 343 5.73 -13.62 5.94
C LEU A 343 6.79 -14.70 5.58
N ALA A 344 7.63 -15.04 6.54
CA ALA A 344 8.70 -16.03 6.35
C ALA A 344 8.20 -17.42 5.96
N ASP A 345 6.97 -17.79 6.33
CA ASP A 345 6.33 -19.05 5.95
C ASP A 345 5.74 -19.02 4.53
N GLY A 346 5.83 -17.87 3.85
CA GLY A 346 5.31 -17.63 2.51
C GLY A 346 3.83 -17.28 2.46
N SER A 347 3.13 -17.12 3.60
CA SER A 347 1.82 -16.49 3.61
C SER A 347 1.92 -14.99 3.34
N LEU A 348 0.83 -14.34 2.94
CA LEU A 348 0.73 -12.90 2.72
C LEU A 348 -0.16 -12.26 3.77
N LEU A 349 0.31 -11.18 4.38
CA LEU A 349 -0.55 -10.25 5.10
C LEU A 349 -1.17 -9.27 4.11
N LEU A 350 -2.41 -8.88 4.35
CA LEU A 350 -3.16 -7.90 3.56
C LEU A 350 -3.83 -6.91 4.49
N SER A 351 -3.41 -5.65 4.46
CA SER A 351 -4.03 -4.59 5.27
C SER A 351 -5.31 -4.06 4.64
N ASP A 352 -6.24 -3.61 5.49
CA ASP A 352 -7.53 -3.04 5.12
C ASP A 352 -7.79 -1.79 5.95
N ASP A 353 -7.84 -0.62 5.30
CA ASP A 353 -7.96 0.67 5.99
C ASP A 353 -9.42 1.02 6.37
N TYR A 354 -10.40 0.35 5.76
CA TYR A 354 -11.81 0.54 6.05
C TYR A 354 -12.29 -0.40 7.16
N ALA A 355 -11.99 -1.69 7.05
CA ALA A 355 -12.31 -2.66 8.10
C ALA A 355 -11.42 -2.48 9.34
N GLY A 356 -10.25 -1.84 9.21
CA GLY A 356 -9.33 -1.62 10.31
C GLY A 356 -8.64 -2.89 10.79
N VAL A 357 -8.29 -3.77 9.86
CA VAL A 357 -7.69 -5.07 10.15
C VAL A 357 -6.51 -5.36 9.23
N VAL A 358 -5.75 -6.38 9.59
CA VAL A 358 -4.82 -7.08 8.68
C VAL A 358 -5.28 -8.53 8.57
N TYR A 359 -5.45 -9.00 7.36
CA TYR A 359 -5.74 -10.40 7.06
C TYR A 359 -4.44 -11.17 6.83
N ARG A 360 -4.48 -12.49 7.05
CA ARG A 360 -3.46 -13.43 6.61
C ARG A 360 -4.05 -14.34 5.53
N VAL A 361 -3.37 -14.41 4.39
CA VAL A 361 -3.72 -15.26 3.25
C VAL A 361 -2.71 -16.39 3.17
N SER A 362 -3.17 -17.61 3.24
CA SER A 362 -2.32 -18.81 3.26
C SER A 362 -2.76 -19.82 2.19
N TYR A 363 -1.82 -20.58 1.66
CA TYR A 363 -2.16 -21.76 0.86
C TYR A 363 -2.12 -23.00 1.76
N VAL A 364 -3.27 -23.65 1.92
CA VAL A 364 -3.45 -24.80 2.79
C VAL A 364 -3.53 -26.14 2.03
N GLY A 365 -3.43 -26.07 0.68
CA GLY A 365 -3.55 -27.22 -0.19
C GLY A 365 -4.99 -27.56 -0.56
N LEU A 366 -5.15 -28.52 -1.46
CA LEU A 366 -6.46 -29.03 -1.92
C LEU A 366 -6.87 -30.25 -1.10
#